data_c7ca5be971ad881813b03a2b883370bc
#
_entry.id   c7ca5be971ad881813b03a2b883370bc
#
_cell.length_a   1.000
_cell.length_b   1.000
_cell.length_c   1.000
_cell.angle_alpha   90.00
_cell.angle_beta   90.00
_cell.angle_gamma   90.00
#
_symmetry.space_group_name_H-M   'P 1'
#
loop_
_entity.id
_entity.type
_entity.pdbx_description
1 polymer ?
#
loop_
_entity_poly.entity_id
_entity_poly.type
_entity_poly.pdbx_seq_one_letter_code
_entity_poly.pdbx_strand_id
1 'polypeptide(L)'
;VVEGGHIKVGQEVTCILPKADRPYTAAVITLSDKGAAGEREDKSGPAIVEMLKSAGYDIKETLLLADEQFLLEKELMRLSDQRQVNVIFTTGGTGFSERDRTPEATIAVCDRMANGIAEAIRNYSMTITPRAMFSRAVSGIRKKTLIINLPGSPKAVKESLDFLLPNLEHGLGILRESEGECARK
;
A
#
# COMPACT_ATOMS: atom_id res chain seq x y z
N VAL A 1 -0.21 -23.11 0.60
CA VAL A 1 -0.59 -24.49 0.24
C VAL A 1 -0.93 -24.46 -1.23
N VAL A 2 -0.15 -25.17 -2.07
CA VAL A 2 -0.32 -25.20 -3.53
C VAL A 2 -1.40 -26.21 -3.94
N GLU A 3 -1.61 -27.22 -3.10
CA GLU A 3 -2.70 -28.20 -3.24
C GLU A 3 -3.44 -28.34 -1.93
N GLY A 4 -4.76 -28.47 -2.00
CA GLY A 4 -5.61 -28.68 -0.81
C GLY A 4 -5.27 -30.00 -0.11
N GLY A 5 -5.04 -29.95 1.20
CA GLY A 5 -4.73 -31.11 2.00
C GLY A 5 -5.16 -30.90 3.46
N HIS A 6 -5.28 -32.02 4.19
CA HIS A 6 -5.55 -31.97 5.62
C HIS A 6 -4.22 -31.88 6.39
N ILE A 7 -4.08 -30.84 7.24
CA ILE A 7 -2.94 -30.70 8.15
C ILE A 7 -3.39 -31.21 9.53
N LYS A 8 -2.58 -32.12 10.13
CA LYS A 8 -2.81 -32.64 11.47
C LYS A 8 -1.97 -31.87 12.48
N VAL A 9 -2.46 -31.75 13.70
CA VAL A 9 -1.68 -31.16 14.81
C VAL A 9 -0.40 -31.97 15.00
N GLY A 10 0.76 -31.26 15.03
CA GLY A 10 2.08 -31.87 15.12
C GLY A 10 2.72 -32.29 13.79
N GLN A 11 2.06 -32.05 12.66
CA GLN A 11 2.64 -32.28 11.36
C GLN A 11 3.64 -31.17 11.01
N GLU A 12 4.82 -31.56 10.54
CA GLU A 12 5.81 -30.61 10.03
C GLU A 12 5.34 -29.99 8.71
N VAL A 13 5.39 -28.68 8.63
CA VAL A 13 5.04 -27.91 7.42
C VAL A 13 6.31 -27.32 6.83
N THR A 14 6.73 -27.82 5.68
CA THR A 14 7.89 -27.31 4.96
C THR A 14 7.46 -26.24 3.95
N CYS A 15 8.13 -25.08 3.96
CA CYS A 15 7.94 -24.06 2.94
C CYS A 15 8.82 -24.38 1.71
N ILE A 16 8.19 -24.65 0.57
CA ILE A 16 8.87 -25.05 -0.66
C ILE A 16 9.67 -23.90 -1.30
N LEU A 17 9.19 -22.66 -1.14
CA LEU A 17 9.86 -21.48 -1.68
C LEU A 17 10.65 -20.75 -0.59
N PRO A 18 11.93 -20.43 -0.82
CA PRO A 18 12.66 -19.48 0.02
C PRO A 18 11.88 -18.18 0.19
N LYS A 19 12.04 -17.52 1.34
CA LYS A 19 11.31 -16.29 1.65
C LYS A 19 11.61 -15.18 0.64
N ALA A 20 12.84 -15.12 0.14
CA ALA A 20 13.30 -14.16 -0.86
C ALA A 20 12.61 -14.33 -2.23
N ASP A 21 12.24 -15.57 -2.61
CA ASP A 21 11.68 -15.86 -3.92
C ASP A 21 10.15 -15.76 -3.98
N ARG A 22 9.51 -15.43 -2.86
CA ARG A 22 8.05 -15.23 -2.85
C ARG A 22 7.71 -13.83 -3.34
N PRO A 23 6.70 -13.67 -4.21
CA PRO A 23 6.24 -12.36 -4.62
C PRO A 23 5.86 -11.49 -3.40
N TYR A 24 6.05 -10.19 -3.49
CA TYR A 24 5.55 -9.27 -2.49
C TYR A 24 4.03 -9.24 -2.53
N THR A 25 3.42 -9.36 -1.35
CA THR A 25 1.96 -9.30 -1.21
C THR A 25 1.51 -7.87 -1.02
N ALA A 26 0.46 -7.47 -1.72
CA ALA A 26 -0.09 -6.13 -1.63
C ALA A 26 -1.59 -6.13 -1.35
N ALA A 27 -2.08 -5.06 -0.72
CA ALA A 27 -3.49 -4.72 -0.65
C ALA A 27 -3.70 -3.29 -1.15
N VAL A 28 -4.89 -3.02 -1.69
CA VAL A 28 -5.27 -1.72 -2.24
C VAL A 28 -6.56 -1.26 -1.58
N ILE A 29 -6.59 -0.02 -1.08
CA ILE A 29 -7.76 0.58 -0.48
C ILE A 29 -8.07 1.90 -1.20
N THR A 30 -9.24 1.99 -1.82
CA THR A 30 -9.76 3.24 -2.38
C THR A 30 -10.68 3.92 -1.36
N LEU A 31 -10.44 5.19 -1.09
CA LEU A 31 -11.27 6.06 -0.25
C LEU A 31 -12.11 6.96 -1.15
N SER A 32 -13.42 6.82 -1.10
CA SER A 32 -14.36 7.64 -1.88
C SER A 32 -15.79 7.48 -1.36
N ASP A 33 -16.38 8.53 -0.77
CA ASP A 33 -17.79 8.54 -0.38
C ASP A 33 -18.70 8.18 -1.57
N LYS A 34 -18.48 8.82 -2.72
CA LYS A 34 -19.29 8.57 -3.94
C LYS A 34 -19.07 7.16 -4.51
N GLY A 35 -17.85 6.63 -4.41
CA GLY A 35 -17.55 5.27 -4.83
C GLY A 35 -18.26 4.26 -3.92
N ALA A 36 -18.16 4.42 -2.61
CA ALA A 36 -18.80 3.56 -1.63
C ALA A 36 -20.34 3.60 -1.73
N ALA A 37 -20.93 4.75 -2.10
CA ALA A 37 -22.35 4.89 -2.36
C ALA A 37 -22.81 4.35 -3.74
N GLY A 38 -21.87 3.89 -4.59
CA GLY A 38 -22.19 3.43 -5.96
C GLY A 38 -22.49 4.54 -6.95
N GLU A 39 -22.27 5.80 -6.60
CA GLU A 39 -22.52 6.99 -7.44
C GLU A 39 -21.39 7.28 -8.42
N ARG A 40 -20.22 6.71 -8.21
CA ARG A 40 -19.04 6.87 -9.05
C ARG A 40 -18.27 5.56 -9.15
N GLU A 41 -17.89 5.21 -10.36
CA GLU A 41 -16.98 4.09 -10.61
C GLU A 41 -15.58 4.38 -10.05
N ASP A 42 -15.01 3.44 -9.31
CA ASP A 42 -13.58 3.49 -8.91
C ASP A 42 -12.69 3.12 -10.11
N LYS A 43 -11.88 4.09 -10.53
CA LYS A 43 -10.88 3.89 -11.60
C LYS A 43 -9.45 3.87 -11.06
N SER A 44 -9.24 4.33 -9.83
CA SER A 44 -7.90 4.42 -9.23
C SER A 44 -7.46 3.10 -8.62
N GLY A 45 -8.33 2.43 -7.86
CA GLY A 45 -8.04 1.12 -7.30
C GLY A 45 -7.68 0.08 -8.36
N PRO A 46 -8.51 -0.14 -9.40
CA PRO A 46 -8.19 -1.04 -10.50
C PRO A 46 -6.87 -0.69 -11.22
N ALA A 47 -6.57 0.59 -11.43
CA ALA A 47 -5.30 1.01 -12.05
C ALA A 47 -4.09 0.63 -11.19
N ILE A 48 -4.18 0.79 -9.85
CA ILE A 48 -3.12 0.34 -8.93
C ILE A 48 -2.94 -1.17 -9.03
N VAL A 49 -4.03 -1.93 -8.98
CA VAL A 49 -4.01 -3.39 -9.06
C VAL A 49 -3.35 -3.88 -10.35
N GLU A 50 -3.68 -3.28 -11.48
CA GLU A 50 -3.09 -3.63 -12.78
C GLU A 50 -1.57 -3.40 -12.78
N MET A 51 -1.11 -2.24 -12.32
CA MET A 51 0.31 -1.90 -12.27
C MET A 51 1.09 -2.81 -11.32
N LEU A 52 0.54 -3.08 -10.13
CA LEU A 52 1.16 -3.98 -9.16
C LEU A 52 1.27 -5.40 -9.68
N LYS A 53 0.22 -5.94 -10.33
CA LYS A 53 0.27 -7.26 -10.96
C LYS A 53 1.33 -7.32 -12.06
N SER A 54 1.42 -6.28 -12.89
CA SER A 54 2.43 -6.18 -13.95
C SER A 54 3.86 -6.12 -13.39
N ALA A 55 4.02 -5.57 -12.18
CA ALA A 55 5.28 -5.54 -11.43
C ALA A 55 5.53 -6.81 -10.59
N GLY A 56 4.70 -7.86 -10.71
CA GLY A 56 4.92 -9.15 -10.04
C GLY A 56 4.39 -9.24 -8.60
N TYR A 57 3.60 -8.28 -8.14
CA TYR A 57 2.99 -8.33 -6.80
C TYR A 57 1.79 -9.27 -6.76
N ASP A 58 1.64 -9.98 -5.63
CA ASP A 58 0.48 -10.82 -5.32
C ASP A 58 -0.59 -9.99 -4.57
N ILE A 59 -1.67 -9.64 -5.24
CA ILE A 59 -2.75 -8.83 -4.67
C ILE A 59 -3.64 -9.69 -3.80
N LYS A 60 -3.60 -9.46 -2.50
CA LYS A 60 -4.36 -10.22 -1.51
C LYS A 60 -5.77 -9.68 -1.31
N GLU A 61 -5.95 -8.36 -1.42
CA GLU A 61 -7.25 -7.75 -1.17
C GLU A 61 -7.35 -6.37 -1.82
N THR A 62 -8.56 -6.04 -2.28
CA THR A 62 -8.92 -4.72 -2.80
C THR A 62 -10.20 -4.27 -2.11
N LEU A 63 -10.19 -3.06 -1.55
CA LEU A 63 -11.30 -2.48 -0.80
C LEU A 63 -11.67 -1.12 -1.37
N LEU A 64 -12.96 -0.82 -1.34
CA LEU A 64 -13.53 0.50 -1.61
C LEU A 64 -14.30 0.94 -0.36
N LEU A 65 -13.85 2.00 0.29
CA LEU A 65 -14.40 2.50 1.55
C LEU A 65 -14.90 3.94 1.40
N ALA A 66 -15.86 4.32 2.21
CA ALA A 66 -16.20 5.72 2.41
C ALA A 66 -15.02 6.48 3.05
N ASP A 67 -14.98 7.81 2.90
CA ASP A 67 -13.95 8.69 3.47
C ASP A 67 -14.12 8.83 5.00
N GLU A 68 -14.06 7.68 5.72
CA GLU A 68 -14.21 7.56 7.17
C GLU A 68 -12.89 7.07 7.81
N GLN A 69 -12.29 7.93 8.65
CA GLN A 69 -10.99 7.65 9.28
C GLN A 69 -11.00 6.32 10.04
N PHE A 70 -12.00 6.06 10.87
CA PHE A 70 -12.09 4.85 11.67
C PHE A 70 -12.18 3.56 10.83
N LEU A 71 -12.91 3.60 9.71
CA LEU A 71 -12.99 2.45 8.80
C LEU A 71 -11.63 2.14 8.18
N LEU A 72 -10.92 3.18 7.76
CA LEU A 72 -9.58 3.02 7.20
C LEU A 72 -8.60 2.48 8.24
N GLU A 73 -8.56 3.04 9.45
CA GLU A 73 -7.70 2.56 10.54
C GLU A 73 -7.91 1.07 10.82
N LYS A 74 -9.17 0.64 10.93
CA LYS A 74 -9.54 -0.76 11.16
C LYS A 74 -8.98 -1.68 10.06
N GLU A 75 -9.15 -1.30 8.80
CA GLU A 75 -8.69 -2.12 7.67
C GLU A 75 -7.16 -2.11 7.54
N LEU A 76 -6.50 -0.97 7.77
CA LEU A 76 -5.04 -0.90 7.81
C LEU A 76 -4.45 -1.83 8.88
N MET A 77 -5.03 -1.82 10.10
CA MET A 77 -4.61 -2.72 11.17
C MET A 77 -4.88 -4.19 10.81
N ARG A 78 -6.05 -4.51 10.26
CA ARG A 78 -6.40 -5.87 9.88
C ARG A 78 -5.45 -6.43 8.80
N LEU A 79 -5.19 -5.65 7.77
CA LEU A 79 -4.30 -6.05 6.67
C LEU A 79 -2.84 -6.19 7.13
N SER A 80 -2.39 -5.33 8.04
CA SER A 80 -1.03 -5.40 8.58
C SER A 80 -0.85 -6.50 9.62
N ASP A 81 -1.79 -6.65 10.56
CA ASP A 81 -1.62 -7.50 11.74
C ASP A 81 -2.07 -8.94 11.52
N GLN A 82 -3.15 -9.12 10.76
CA GLN A 82 -3.77 -10.43 10.54
C GLN A 82 -3.40 -11.00 9.15
N ARG A 83 -3.55 -10.20 8.08
CA ARG A 83 -3.19 -10.62 6.73
C ARG A 83 -1.69 -10.55 6.46
N GLN A 84 -0.97 -9.71 7.20
CA GLN A 84 0.48 -9.54 7.11
C GLN A 84 0.97 -9.29 5.67
N VAL A 85 0.26 -8.44 4.93
CA VAL A 85 0.69 -8.03 3.60
C VAL A 85 1.98 -7.22 3.67
N ASN A 86 2.82 -7.28 2.64
CA ASN A 86 4.08 -6.53 2.62
C ASN A 86 3.86 -5.04 2.41
N VAL A 87 2.87 -4.66 1.59
CA VAL A 87 2.56 -3.26 1.32
C VAL A 87 1.05 -3.03 1.19
N ILE A 88 0.59 -1.89 1.68
CA ILE A 88 -0.77 -1.39 1.49
C ILE A 88 -0.68 -0.07 0.75
N PHE A 89 -1.36 0.02 -0.37
CA PHE A 89 -1.57 1.29 -1.07
C PHE A 89 -2.97 1.80 -0.78
N THR A 90 -3.07 3.04 -0.33
CA THR A 90 -4.35 3.76 -0.26
C THR A 90 -4.42 4.79 -1.37
N THR A 91 -5.60 5.08 -1.91
CA THR A 91 -5.83 6.16 -2.89
C THR A 91 -7.08 6.93 -2.54
N GLY A 92 -7.02 8.25 -2.62
CA GLY A 92 -8.08 9.16 -2.18
C GLY A 92 -7.89 9.70 -0.76
N GLY A 93 -8.66 10.71 -0.40
CA GLY A 93 -8.67 11.32 0.95
C GLY A 93 -7.35 11.99 1.37
N THR A 94 -6.53 12.51 0.43
CA THR A 94 -5.20 13.08 0.73
C THR A 94 -5.10 14.60 0.50
N GLY A 95 -6.19 15.28 0.19
CA GLY A 95 -6.23 16.72 -0.08
C GLY A 95 -6.55 17.57 1.14
N PHE A 96 -7.20 18.72 0.91
CA PHE A 96 -7.53 19.72 1.93
C PHE A 96 -8.99 19.71 2.37
N SER A 97 -9.82 18.81 1.83
CA SER A 97 -11.19 18.67 2.29
C SER A 97 -11.22 18.18 3.74
N GLU A 98 -12.22 18.58 4.51
CA GLU A 98 -12.44 18.11 5.88
C GLU A 98 -12.65 16.59 5.94
N ARG A 99 -13.16 16.01 4.84
CA ARG A 99 -13.36 14.56 4.68
C ARG A 99 -12.06 13.81 4.35
N ASP A 100 -11.02 14.52 3.88
CA ASP A 100 -9.73 13.92 3.52
C ASP A 100 -8.96 13.55 4.80
N ARG A 101 -9.15 12.34 5.31
CA ARG A 101 -8.58 11.84 6.58
C ARG A 101 -7.63 10.66 6.40
N THR A 102 -7.25 10.35 5.17
CA THR A 102 -6.33 9.24 4.89
C THR A 102 -4.96 9.39 5.56
N PRO A 103 -4.33 10.60 5.57
CA PRO A 103 -3.06 10.78 6.27
C PRO A 103 -3.18 10.58 7.78
N GLU A 104 -4.23 11.12 8.40
CA GLU A 104 -4.48 11.00 9.83
C GLU A 104 -4.69 9.53 10.24
N ALA A 105 -5.49 8.77 9.49
CA ALA A 105 -5.69 7.35 9.72
C ALA A 105 -4.38 6.56 9.61
N THR A 106 -3.56 6.89 8.60
CA THR A 106 -2.27 6.23 8.39
C THR A 106 -1.30 6.51 9.54
N ILE A 107 -1.20 7.77 9.97
CA ILE A 107 -0.35 8.17 11.10
C ILE A 107 -0.79 7.47 12.38
N ALA A 108 -2.10 7.40 12.63
CA ALA A 108 -2.65 6.81 13.86
C ALA A 108 -2.30 5.31 14.03
N VAL A 109 -2.14 4.57 12.92
CA VAL A 109 -1.91 3.12 12.98
C VAL A 109 -0.44 2.71 12.78
N CYS A 110 0.42 3.59 12.28
CA CYS A 110 1.82 3.29 12.03
C CYS A 110 2.66 3.31 13.30
N ASP A 111 3.58 2.35 13.44
CA ASP A 111 4.55 2.31 14.54
C ASP A 111 5.66 3.35 14.31
N ARG A 112 5.97 3.64 13.06
CA ARG A 112 6.98 4.62 12.62
C ARG A 112 6.67 5.16 11.24
N MET A 113 7.02 6.41 11.00
CA MET A 113 6.80 7.06 9.70
C MET A 113 7.96 6.79 8.73
N ALA A 114 7.65 6.67 7.44
CA ALA A 114 8.59 6.50 6.33
C ALA A 114 8.41 7.66 5.33
N ASN A 115 8.47 8.90 5.83
CA ASN A 115 8.08 10.13 5.11
C ASN A 115 8.80 10.32 3.77
N GLY A 116 10.04 9.81 3.64
CA GLY A 116 10.82 9.94 2.40
C GLY A 116 10.10 9.41 1.15
N ILE A 117 9.25 8.38 1.28
CA ILE A 117 8.47 7.86 0.14
C ILE A 117 7.43 8.87 -0.31
N ALA A 118 6.62 9.39 0.62
CA ALA A 118 5.58 10.38 0.31
C ALA A 118 6.18 11.71 -0.19
N GLU A 119 7.33 12.12 0.36
CA GLU A 119 8.09 13.29 -0.10
C GLU A 119 8.62 13.08 -1.52
N ALA A 120 9.18 11.92 -1.84
CA ALA A 120 9.68 11.59 -3.16
C ALA A 120 8.56 11.61 -4.22
N ILE A 121 7.39 10.99 -3.91
CA ILE A 121 6.20 11.04 -4.77
C ILE A 121 5.76 12.50 -4.99
N ARG A 122 5.69 13.31 -3.93
CA ARG A 122 5.26 14.70 -4.01
C ARG A 122 6.23 15.54 -4.85
N ASN A 123 7.53 15.38 -4.63
CA ASN A 123 8.57 16.09 -5.39
C ASN A 123 8.53 15.71 -6.87
N TYR A 124 8.41 14.44 -7.19
CA TYR A 124 8.24 13.99 -8.57
C TYR A 124 6.98 14.56 -9.19
N SER A 125 5.83 14.48 -8.49
CA SER A 125 4.55 14.99 -8.97
C SER A 125 4.58 16.51 -9.21
N MET A 126 5.36 17.28 -8.44
CA MET A 126 5.54 18.72 -8.66
C MET A 126 6.28 19.05 -9.98
N THR A 127 7.04 18.13 -10.53
CA THR A 127 7.64 18.31 -11.87
C THR A 127 6.57 18.22 -12.98
N ILE A 128 5.43 17.60 -12.69
CA ILE A 128 4.29 17.41 -13.61
C ILE A 128 3.25 18.48 -13.41
N THR A 129 2.90 18.78 -12.14
CA THR A 129 1.90 19.78 -11.77
C THR A 129 2.22 20.46 -10.44
N PRO A 130 2.24 21.80 -10.38
CA PRO A 130 2.42 22.52 -9.11
C PRO A 130 1.33 22.19 -8.05
N ARG A 131 0.15 21.71 -8.47
CA ARG A 131 -0.93 21.34 -7.54
C ARG A 131 -0.58 20.16 -6.64
N ALA A 132 0.46 19.40 -6.94
CA ALA A 132 0.95 18.32 -6.09
C ALA A 132 1.39 18.82 -4.70
N MET A 133 1.72 20.12 -4.54
CA MET A 133 2.04 20.73 -3.24
C MET A 133 0.89 20.62 -2.23
N PHE A 134 -0.36 20.47 -2.67
CA PHE A 134 -1.52 20.32 -1.80
C PHE A 134 -1.76 18.88 -1.32
N SER A 135 -0.92 17.94 -1.71
CA SER A 135 -1.01 16.57 -1.20
C SER A 135 -0.47 16.50 0.23
N ARG A 136 -1.32 16.03 1.16
CA ARG A 136 -0.95 15.73 2.55
C ARG A 136 -0.58 14.25 2.74
N ALA A 137 -0.47 13.49 1.65
CA ALA A 137 -0.12 12.08 1.67
C ALA A 137 1.10 11.80 2.54
N VAL A 138 1.06 10.69 3.27
CA VAL A 138 2.14 10.18 4.11
C VAL A 138 2.45 8.73 3.78
N SER A 139 3.55 8.24 4.31
CA SER A 139 3.87 6.82 4.30
C SER A 139 4.44 6.41 5.65
N GLY A 140 4.18 5.18 6.05
CA GLY A 140 4.60 4.67 7.33
C GLY A 140 4.69 3.15 7.37
N ILE A 141 5.15 2.63 8.48
CA ILE A 141 5.38 1.21 8.70
C ILE A 141 4.59 0.78 9.92
N ARG A 142 3.77 -0.27 9.76
CA ARG A 142 3.16 -0.99 10.86
C ARG A 142 3.71 -2.42 10.87
N LYS A 143 4.42 -2.80 11.93
CA LYS A 143 5.14 -4.07 12.03
C LYS A 143 6.07 -4.28 10.82
N LYS A 144 5.72 -5.18 9.91
CA LYS A 144 6.47 -5.47 8.67
C LYS A 144 5.71 -5.04 7.40
N THR A 145 4.64 -4.30 7.54
CA THR A 145 3.82 -3.77 6.44
C THR A 145 4.17 -2.32 6.18
N LEU A 146 4.51 -1.99 4.95
CA LEU A 146 4.63 -0.62 4.47
C LEU A 146 3.25 -0.10 4.04
N ILE A 147 2.88 1.11 4.47
CA ILE A 147 1.63 1.76 4.10
C ILE A 147 1.98 3.03 3.34
N ILE A 148 1.41 3.21 2.13
CA ILE A 148 1.69 4.34 1.25
C ILE A 148 0.39 4.98 0.79
N ASN A 149 0.24 6.27 1.04
CA ASN A 149 -0.90 7.02 0.49
C ASN A 149 -0.56 7.55 -0.91
N LEU A 150 -1.43 7.26 -1.87
CA LEU A 150 -1.35 7.74 -3.25
C LEU A 150 -2.39 8.84 -3.51
N PRO A 151 -2.20 9.66 -4.56
CA PRO A 151 -3.21 10.62 -5.02
C PRO A 151 -4.53 9.93 -5.38
N GLY A 152 -5.65 10.67 -5.36
CA GLY A 152 -6.96 10.13 -5.69
C GLY A 152 -7.24 10.01 -7.21
N SER A 153 -6.50 10.70 -8.09
CA SER A 153 -6.77 10.64 -9.53
C SER A 153 -6.06 9.47 -10.21
N PRO A 154 -6.72 8.72 -11.12
CA PRO A 154 -6.10 7.59 -11.82
C PRO A 154 -4.81 7.95 -12.57
N LYS A 155 -4.75 9.16 -13.16
CA LYS A 155 -3.57 9.65 -13.84
C LYS A 155 -2.39 9.84 -12.87
N ALA A 156 -2.62 10.56 -11.76
CA ALA A 156 -1.58 10.82 -10.77
C ALA A 156 -1.14 9.53 -10.04
N VAL A 157 -2.04 8.56 -9.87
CA VAL A 157 -1.72 7.22 -9.37
C VAL A 157 -0.72 6.52 -10.27
N LYS A 158 -0.97 6.49 -11.60
CA LYS A 158 -0.06 5.86 -12.57
C LYS A 158 1.30 6.53 -12.56
N GLU A 159 1.36 7.85 -12.64
CA GLU A 159 2.60 8.63 -12.58
C GLU A 159 3.39 8.35 -11.29
N SER A 160 2.70 8.28 -10.14
CA SER A 160 3.34 7.98 -8.85
C SER A 160 3.90 6.56 -8.78
N LEU A 161 3.18 5.58 -9.30
CA LEU A 161 3.61 4.17 -9.28
C LEU A 161 4.72 3.90 -10.30
N ASP A 162 4.69 4.51 -11.48
CA ASP A 162 5.78 4.42 -12.46
C ASP A 162 7.12 4.91 -11.87
N PHE A 163 7.06 5.98 -11.06
CA PHE A 163 8.23 6.50 -10.35
C PHE A 163 8.65 5.60 -9.17
N LEU A 164 7.69 5.10 -8.40
CA LEU A 164 7.94 4.44 -7.12
C LEU A 164 8.37 2.97 -7.26
N LEU A 165 7.64 2.19 -8.09
CA LEU A 165 7.77 0.73 -8.13
C LEU A 165 9.19 0.23 -8.42
N PRO A 166 9.99 0.85 -9.31
CA PRO A 166 11.35 0.40 -9.59
C PRO A 166 12.29 0.37 -8.37
N ASN A 167 11.96 1.16 -7.34
CA ASN A 167 12.81 1.32 -6.14
C ASN A 167 12.20 0.70 -4.88
N LEU A 168 10.93 0.27 -4.92
CA LEU A 168 10.18 -0.11 -3.73
C LEU A 168 10.61 -1.47 -3.16
N GLU A 169 10.99 -2.40 -4.03
CA GLU A 169 11.35 -3.77 -3.64
C GLU A 169 12.51 -3.82 -2.67
N HIS A 170 13.50 -2.93 -2.81
CA HIS A 170 14.60 -2.84 -1.88
C HIS A 170 14.12 -2.56 -0.43
N GLY A 171 13.24 -1.57 -0.25
CA GLY A 171 12.67 -1.26 1.06
C GLY A 171 11.81 -2.41 1.62
N LEU A 172 11.04 -3.07 0.76
CA LEU A 172 10.24 -4.24 1.15
C LEU A 172 11.11 -5.44 1.51
N GLY A 173 12.25 -5.63 0.82
CA GLY A 173 13.22 -6.67 1.13
C GLY A 173 13.82 -6.50 2.52
N ILE A 174 14.16 -5.28 2.91
CA ILE A 174 14.63 -4.96 4.27
C ILE A 174 13.54 -5.29 5.30
N LEU A 175 12.28 -4.87 5.07
CA LEU A 175 11.17 -5.15 5.99
C LEU A 175 10.86 -6.65 6.12
N ARG A 176 11.05 -7.41 5.04
CA ARG A 176 10.88 -8.86 5.00
C ARG A 176 12.05 -9.59 5.68
N GLU A 177 13.16 -8.92 5.97
CA GLU A 177 14.42 -9.52 6.41
C GLU A 177 15.00 -10.51 5.39
N SER A 178 14.69 -10.31 4.11
CA SER A 178 15.22 -11.11 3.01
C SER A 178 16.49 -10.52 2.42
N GLU A 179 16.75 -9.24 2.66
CA GLU A 179 17.99 -8.55 2.35
C GLU A 179 18.79 -8.30 3.63
N GLY A 180 20.08 -8.63 3.63
CA GLY A 180 20.99 -8.31 4.72
C GLY A 180 21.26 -6.81 4.81
N GLU A 181 22.07 -6.38 5.80
CA GLU A 181 22.43 -4.98 6.02
C GLU A 181 22.86 -4.29 4.72
N CYS A 182 22.22 -3.16 4.41
CA CYS A 182 22.60 -2.27 3.31
C CYS A 182 23.96 -1.61 3.60
N ALA A 183 25.04 -2.37 3.47
CA ALA A 183 26.36 -1.76 3.34
C ALA A 183 26.44 -1.14 1.93
N ARG A 184 26.59 0.19 1.86
CA ARG A 184 27.00 0.84 0.62
C ARG A 184 28.32 0.21 0.16
N LYS A 185 28.26 -0.51 -0.95
CA LYS A 185 29.47 -0.87 -1.72
C LYS A 185 29.95 0.34 -2.47
#